data_183dddb433d0186ef592ea74cc3c0323
#
_entry.id   183dddb433d0186ef592ea74cc3c0323
#
_cell.length_a   1.000
_cell.length_b   1.000
_cell.length_c   1.000
_cell.angle_alpha   90.00
_cell.angle_beta   90.00
_cell.angle_gamma   90.00
#
_symmetry.space_group_name_H-M   'P 1'
#
loop_
_entity.id
_entity.type
_entity.pdbx_description
1 polymer ?
#
loop_
_entity_poly.entity_id
_entity_poly.type
_entity_poly.pdbx_seq_one_letter_code
_entity_poly.pdbx_strand_id
1 'polypeptide(L)'
;MPKDKVVLHRHSAQIEFVPTSHGVGEKRIIATQTEVGKPITQIARTLLRAGEQVAMHIHPTMDEHFFFMGGECRVSIDNSTYNCVADDYLFIPAGCNHQIDVVKDTLMLTIGIEK
;
A
#
# COMPACT_ATOMS: atom_id res chain seq x y z
N MET A 1 6.98 16.15 -14.57
CA MET A 1 5.71 16.67 -15.02
C MET A 1 4.82 15.55 -15.52
N PRO A 2 3.56 15.65 -15.27
CA PRO A 2 2.66 14.65 -15.81
C PRO A 2 2.68 14.69 -17.33
N LYS A 3 2.39 13.57 -17.94
CA LYS A 3 2.19 13.53 -19.37
C LYS A 3 1.07 14.48 -19.76
N ASP A 4 1.09 14.93 -20.99
CA ASP A 4 0.07 15.83 -21.51
C ASP A 4 -1.31 15.22 -21.30
N LYS A 5 -2.01 15.66 -20.30
CA LYS A 5 -3.43 15.39 -20.03
C LYS A 5 -3.94 14.04 -20.53
N VAL A 6 -3.15 12.99 -20.31
CA VAL A 6 -3.56 11.64 -20.70
C VAL A 6 -4.54 11.11 -19.67
N VAL A 7 -5.71 10.68 -20.12
CA VAL A 7 -6.70 10.03 -19.28
C VAL A 7 -6.33 8.55 -19.18
N LEU A 8 -6.29 8.02 -17.96
CA LEU A 8 -6.08 6.60 -17.71
C LEU A 8 -7.41 5.99 -17.28
N HIS A 9 -7.78 4.89 -17.92
CA HIS A 9 -8.98 4.14 -17.55
C HIS A 9 -8.61 2.66 -17.53
N ARG A 10 -8.72 2.03 -16.37
CA ARG A 10 -8.31 0.64 -16.16
C ARG A 10 -9.32 -0.11 -15.34
N HIS A 11 -9.49 -1.40 -15.65
CA HIS A 11 -10.25 -2.30 -14.80
C HIS A 11 -9.26 -3.03 -13.89
N SER A 12 -9.19 -2.66 -12.64
CA SER A 12 -8.16 -3.18 -11.74
C SER A 12 -8.21 -4.70 -11.62
N ALA A 13 -9.38 -5.31 -11.78
CA ALA A 13 -9.52 -6.76 -11.74
C ALA A 13 -8.81 -7.46 -12.89
N GLN A 14 -8.48 -6.75 -13.96
CA GLN A 14 -7.77 -7.29 -15.13
C GLN A 14 -6.27 -7.01 -15.10
N ILE A 15 -5.79 -6.29 -14.09
CA ILE A 15 -4.37 -6.03 -13.92
C ILE A 15 -3.74 -7.25 -13.29
N GLU A 16 -2.63 -7.72 -13.85
CA GLU A 16 -1.94 -8.89 -13.31
C GLU A 16 -1.31 -8.60 -11.97
N PHE A 17 -1.29 -9.60 -11.10
CA PHE A 17 -0.57 -9.52 -9.84
C PHE A 17 0.93 -9.54 -10.10
N VAL A 18 1.66 -8.75 -9.33
CA VAL A 18 3.11 -8.78 -9.28
C VAL A 18 3.54 -8.85 -7.80
N PRO A 19 4.74 -9.38 -7.52
CA PRO A 19 5.23 -9.40 -6.15
C PRO A 19 5.36 -7.99 -5.58
N THR A 20 5.15 -7.85 -4.27
CA THR A 20 5.45 -6.59 -3.60
C THR A 20 6.96 -6.41 -3.49
N SER A 21 7.41 -5.17 -3.29
CA SER A 21 8.84 -4.87 -3.21
C SER A 21 9.53 -5.54 -2.02
N HIS A 22 8.78 -5.82 -0.95
CA HIS A 22 9.33 -6.49 0.24
C HIS A 22 9.17 -8.01 0.21
N GLY A 23 8.63 -8.57 -0.87
CA GLY A 23 8.58 -10.01 -1.07
C GLY A 23 7.43 -10.74 -0.39
N VAL A 24 6.58 -10.05 0.33
CA VAL A 24 5.41 -10.63 1.00
C VAL A 24 4.14 -10.10 0.35
N GLY A 25 3.25 -11.02 -0.03
CA GLY A 25 2.01 -10.67 -0.71
C GLY A 25 2.21 -10.31 -2.18
N GLU A 26 1.15 -9.90 -2.79
CA GLU A 26 1.14 -9.53 -4.20
C GLU A 26 0.23 -8.33 -4.41
N LYS A 27 0.43 -7.60 -5.50
CA LYS A 27 -0.33 -6.38 -5.76
C LYS A 27 -0.64 -6.22 -7.24
N ARG A 28 -1.71 -5.49 -7.48
CA ARG A 28 -2.07 -5.00 -8.82
C ARG A 28 -1.73 -3.52 -8.86
N ILE A 29 -0.74 -3.15 -9.65
CA ILE A 29 -0.32 -1.75 -9.74
C ILE A 29 -1.31 -1.00 -10.62
N ILE A 30 -2.07 -0.09 -10.02
CA ILE A 30 -3.11 0.66 -10.73
C ILE A 30 -2.52 1.83 -11.50
N ALA A 31 -1.59 2.54 -10.88
CA ALA A 31 -0.93 3.68 -11.51
C ALA A 31 0.47 3.85 -10.96
N THR A 32 1.37 4.36 -11.79
CA THR A 32 2.76 4.59 -11.40
C THR A 32 3.08 6.08 -11.47
N GLN A 33 4.17 6.46 -10.82
CA GLN A 33 4.65 7.84 -10.83
C GLN A 33 4.96 8.33 -12.25
N THR A 34 5.51 7.45 -13.08
CA THR A 34 5.83 7.81 -14.47
C THR A 34 4.58 8.20 -15.23
N GLU A 35 3.46 7.56 -14.93
CA GLU A 35 2.20 7.80 -15.64
C GLU A 35 1.47 9.04 -15.14
N VAL A 36 1.46 9.26 -13.83
CA VAL A 36 0.65 10.32 -13.22
C VAL A 36 1.46 11.49 -12.69
N GLY A 37 2.77 11.32 -12.57
CA GLY A 37 3.66 12.36 -12.09
C GLY A 37 3.72 12.45 -10.57
N LYS A 38 4.75 13.15 -10.07
CA LYS A 38 4.89 13.43 -8.65
C LYS A 38 3.71 14.25 -8.15
N PRO A 39 3.36 14.13 -6.87
CA PRO A 39 4.07 13.43 -5.80
C PRO A 39 3.67 11.96 -5.61
N ILE A 40 2.78 11.42 -6.40
CA ILE A 40 2.33 10.03 -6.22
C ILE A 40 3.41 9.08 -6.71
N THR A 41 3.84 8.15 -5.83
CA THR A 41 4.82 7.14 -6.19
C THR A 41 4.16 5.92 -6.80
N GLN A 42 3.04 5.49 -6.21
CA GLN A 42 2.30 4.34 -6.68
C GLN A 42 0.91 4.31 -6.07
N ILE A 43 -0.04 3.77 -6.80
CA ILE A 43 -1.36 3.40 -6.30
C ILE A 43 -1.53 1.92 -6.63
N ALA A 44 -1.84 1.11 -5.63
CA ALA A 44 -1.96 -0.33 -5.82
C ALA A 44 -3.03 -0.95 -4.93
N ARG A 45 -3.59 -2.08 -5.39
CA ARG A 45 -4.40 -2.96 -4.55
C ARG A 45 -3.48 -4.10 -4.13
N THR A 46 -3.19 -4.17 -2.84
CA THR A 46 -2.24 -5.12 -2.28
C THR A 46 -2.98 -6.23 -1.56
N LEU A 47 -2.61 -7.46 -1.85
CA LEU A 47 -3.19 -8.64 -1.21
C LEU A 47 -2.13 -9.27 -0.30
N LEU A 48 -2.47 -9.42 0.96
CA LEU A 48 -1.66 -10.09 1.97
C LEU A 48 -2.45 -11.27 2.52
N ARG A 49 -1.77 -12.37 2.78
CA ARG A 49 -2.41 -13.60 3.26
C ARG A 49 -2.29 -13.73 4.76
N ALA A 50 -3.30 -14.35 5.38
CA ALA A 50 -3.28 -14.64 6.80
C ALA A 50 -1.99 -15.35 7.21
N GLY A 51 -1.40 -14.90 8.30
CA GLY A 51 -0.15 -15.46 8.83
C GLY A 51 1.12 -14.87 8.24
N GLU A 52 1.02 -14.06 7.19
CA GLU A 52 2.19 -13.37 6.65
C GLU A 52 2.58 -12.19 7.54
N GLN A 53 3.83 -11.84 7.48
CA GLN A 53 4.36 -10.66 8.17
C GLN A 53 5.20 -9.84 7.21
N VAL A 54 4.86 -8.55 7.12
CA VAL A 54 5.74 -7.57 6.49
C VAL A 54 6.68 -7.08 7.56
N ALA A 55 7.96 -7.40 7.42
CA ALA A 55 8.96 -7.09 8.43
C ALA A 55 9.10 -5.57 8.65
N MET A 56 9.52 -5.20 9.84
CA MET A 56 9.76 -3.80 10.20
C MET A 56 10.64 -3.10 9.16
N HIS A 57 10.18 -1.97 8.66
CA HIS A 57 10.95 -1.18 7.70
C HIS A 57 10.55 0.30 7.76
N ILE A 58 11.33 1.12 7.09
CA ILE A 58 11.13 2.57 7.02
C ILE A 58 11.10 3.00 5.55
N HIS A 59 10.19 3.92 5.22
CA HIS A 59 10.27 4.68 3.98
C HIS A 59 10.72 6.09 4.34
N PRO A 60 11.97 6.46 4.06
CA PRO A 60 12.50 7.74 4.56
C PRO A 60 11.87 8.97 3.91
N THR A 61 11.39 8.84 2.68
CA THR A 61 10.90 9.99 1.90
C THR A 61 9.49 9.83 1.37
N MET A 62 8.79 8.76 1.76
CA MET A 62 7.46 8.48 1.24
C MET A 62 6.45 8.36 2.37
N ASP A 63 5.38 9.13 2.28
CA ASP A 63 4.20 8.91 3.11
C ASP A 63 3.37 7.80 2.48
N GLU A 64 2.74 6.97 3.31
CA GLU A 64 1.85 5.91 2.81
C GLU A 64 0.45 6.07 3.36
N HIS A 65 -0.52 5.85 2.48
CA HIS A 65 -1.93 5.80 2.85
C HIS A 65 -2.43 4.39 2.58
N PHE A 66 -2.99 3.75 3.59
CA PHE A 66 -3.61 2.44 3.47
C PHE A 66 -5.10 2.55 3.71
N PHE A 67 -5.88 2.04 2.78
CA PHE A 67 -7.30 1.87 2.99
C PHE A 67 -7.61 0.38 2.94
N PHE A 68 -8.13 -0.17 4.05
CA PHE A 68 -8.39 -1.60 4.16
C PHE A 68 -9.76 -1.91 3.57
N MET A 69 -9.76 -2.70 2.51
CA MET A 69 -10.99 -3.06 1.79
C MET A 69 -11.59 -4.35 2.35
N GLY A 70 -10.79 -5.16 3.03
CA GLY A 70 -11.24 -6.38 3.68
C GLY A 70 -10.11 -7.00 4.48
N GLY A 71 -10.44 -7.89 5.40
CA GLY A 71 -9.48 -8.61 6.20
C GLY A 71 -9.20 -7.98 7.54
N GLU A 72 -8.04 -8.33 8.09
CA GLU A 72 -7.62 -7.83 9.41
C GLU A 72 -6.10 -7.90 9.52
N CYS A 73 -5.50 -6.79 9.92
CA CYS A 73 -4.06 -6.69 10.17
C CYS A 73 -3.78 -5.96 11.46
N ARG A 74 -2.67 -6.29 12.10
CA ARG A 74 -2.10 -5.46 13.15
C ARG A 74 -0.91 -4.74 12.56
N VAL A 75 -0.97 -3.42 12.59
CA VAL A 75 0.10 -2.57 12.06
C VAL A 75 0.78 -1.88 13.23
N SER A 76 2.06 -2.15 13.39
CA SER A 76 2.88 -1.51 14.42
C SER A 76 3.62 -0.36 13.78
N ILE A 77 3.41 0.85 14.30
CA ILE A 77 4.08 2.06 13.84
C ILE A 77 4.81 2.65 15.03
N ASP A 78 6.15 2.69 14.94
CA ASP A 78 7.00 3.09 16.06
C ASP A 78 6.63 2.28 17.31
N ASN A 79 6.08 2.91 18.34
CA ASN A 79 5.73 2.26 19.60
C ASN A 79 4.25 1.96 19.76
N SER A 80 3.46 2.15 18.72
CA SER A 80 1.99 1.97 18.77
C SER A 80 1.56 0.85 17.84
N THR A 81 0.50 0.13 18.22
CA THR A 81 -0.08 -0.93 17.40
C THR A 81 -1.54 -0.59 17.10
N TYR A 82 -1.91 -0.73 15.85
CA TYR A 82 -3.26 -0.43 15.36
C TYR A 82 -3.86 -1.71 14.78
N ASN A 83 -5.05 -2.05 15.23
CA ASN A 83 -5.80 -3.18 14.66
C ASN A 83 -6.67 -2.64 13.53
N CYS A 84 -6.35 -3.02 12.30
CA CYS A 84 -7.01 -2.49 11.11
C CYS A 84 -7.91 -3.55 10.49
N VAL A 85 -9.17 -3.18 10.26
CA VAL A 85 -10.18 -4.04 9.65
C VAL A 85 -10.81 -3.32 8.46
N ALA A 86 -11.75 -3.98 7.78
CA ALA A 86 -12.41 -3.39 6.60
C ALA A 86 -12.93 -1.98 6.89
N ASP A 87 -12.75 -1.11 5.93
CA ASP A 87 -13.13 0.31 5.94
C ASP A 87 -12.25 1.20 6.83
N ASP A 88 -11.21 0.65 7.44
CA ASP A 88 -10.25 1.45 8.18
C ASP A 88 -9.26 2.13 7.25
N TYR A 89 -8.83 3.30 7.66
CA TYR A 89 -7.80 4.08 6.99
C TYR A 89 -6.61 4.27 7.93
N LEU A 90 -5.40 4.12 7.41
CA LEU A 90 -4.19 4.31 8.18
C LEU A 90 -3.21 5.16 7.37
N PHE A 91 -2.67 6.20 8.01
CA PHE A 91 -1.64 7.04 7.43
C PHE A 91 -0.31 6.77 8.14
N ILE A 92 0.71 6.45 7.37
CA ILE A 92 2.07 6.21 7.89
C ILE A 92 2.99 7.29 7.34
N PRO A 93 3.37 8.28 8.17
CA PRO A 93 4.29 9.31 7.73
C PRO A 93 5.65 8.76 7.35
N ALA A 94 6.32 9.41 6.41
CA ALA A 94 7.70 9.11 6.08
C ALA A 94 8.56 9.14 7.35
N GLY A 95 9.50 8.22 7.45
CA GLY A 95 10.42 8.14 8.58
C GLY A 95 9.92 7.32 9.76
N CYS A 96 8.69 6.82 9.74
CA CYS A 96 8.19 5.96 10.82
C CYS A 96 8.49 4.49 10.53
N ASN A 97 9.01 3.79 11.53
CA ASN A 97 9.15 2.34 11.45
C ASN A 97 7.77 1.70 11.45
N HIS A 98 7.55 0.73 10.58
CA HIS A 98 6.27 0.02 10.59
C HIS A 98 6.42 -1.43 10.19
N GLN A 99 5.53 -2.25 10.73
CA GLN A 99 5.47 -3.68 10.53
C GLN A 99 4.00 -4.09 10.41
N ILE A 100 3.71 -5.07 9.58
CA ILE A 100 2.34 -5.56 9.42
C ILE A 100 2.31 -7.05 9.77
N ASP A 101 1.43 -7.42 10.70
CA ASP A 101 1.11 -8.80 11.01
C ASP A 101 -0.29 -9.09 10.47
N VAL A 102 -0.40 -10.02 9.55
CA VAL A 102 -1.65 -10.29 8.84
C VAL A 102 -2.44 -11.36 9.59
N VAL A 103 -3.60 -10.99 10.12
CA VAL A 103 -4.46 -11.88 10.90
C VAL A 103 -5.38 -12.67 9.97
N LYS A 104 -5.99 -12.00 9.00
CA LYS A 104 -6.86 -12.61 7.98
C LYS A 104 -6.42 -12.13 6.62
N ASP A 105 -6.74 -12.88 5.57
CA ASP A 105 -6.46 -12.43 4.21
C ASP A 105 -6.96 -11.00 4.04
N THR A 106 -6.08 -10.12 3.62
CA THR A 106 -6.35 -8.69 3.60
C THR A 106 -6.17 -8.13 2.19
N LEU A 107 -7.16 -7.38 1.75
CA LEU A 107 -7.07 -6.58 0.54
C LEU A 107 -7.04 -5.11 0.96
N MET A 108 -6.06 -4.37 0.48
CA MET A 108 -5.90 -2.97 0.84
C MET A 108 -5.50 -2.14 -0.37
N LEU A 109 -6.02 -0.91 -0.41
CA LEU A 109 -5.57 0.10 -1.36
C LEU A 109 -4.39 0.82 -0.73
N THR A 110 -3.28 0.87 -1.45
CA THR A 110 -2.07 1.52 -0.97
C THR A 110 -1.70 2.66 -1.91
N ILE A 111 -1.42 3.82 -1.32
CA ILE A 111 -1.02 5.01 -2.07
C ILE A 111 0.24 5.56 -1.44
N GLY A 112 1.30 5.67 -2.23
CA GLY A 112 2.54 6.29 -1.80
C GLY A 112 2.63 7.72 -2.30
N ILE A 113 2.98 8.64 -1.41
CA ILE A 113 3.15 10.06 -1.74
C ILE A 113 4.58 10.45 -1.41
N GLU A 114 5.29 10.92 -2.41
CA GLU A 114 6.65 11.38 -2.20
C GLU A 114 6.66 12.71 -1.44
N LYS A 115 7.48 12.75 -0.42
CA LYS A 115 7.56 13.91 0.45
C LYS A 115 8.55 14.95 -0.07
#